data_561eb973900d1ade130e8bbc1c5359c4
#
_entry.id   561eb973900d1ade130e8bbc1c5359c4
#
_cell.length_a   1.000
_cell.length_b   1.000
_cell.length_c   1.000
_cell.angle_alpha   90.00
_cell.angle_beta   90.00
_cell.angle_gamma   90.00
#
_symmetry.space_group_name_H-M   'P 1'
#
loop_
_entity.id
_entity.type
_entity.pdbx_description
1 polymer ?
#
loop_
_entity_poly.entity_id
_entity_poly.type
_entity_poly.pdbx_seq_one_letter_code
_entity_poly.pdbx_strand_id
1 'polypeptide(L)'
;MSEERLQRYHDYTRAHSVNWPLYLLARVFMTPFFLVYFRLGRTGRDHGKVSGGLIVAANHRSFLDPFAIGAALPWRRPMNYVAKVELFERRWQGWLLSRLGAFPIRRGEADELAMETARLAVERGGTVCIFPEGTRIRRGTLATPRRGVGRLALQTGAPVLPTAVFGSEHVRRRWRIRPRQVRVRLGRAMTFPRVEEPSPPLAESVTARIWPNVLLQWEDMGGLPPIRRAAVIGAGSWGTAVAVLLARGGLEVQLGTRTAEQAEEMVAAGENGRYLEGVELPESLLVRPASEIELAGLDLVCLAIPSGSLPQAVGAVADRVSDRCAVLLLTKGLIAPRGQLPAEYVGERIRARAVACLGGPAHAREAVSGSAALVLGSGDADLRDQLGEVFDRAGLVCERSRDVTGVEMAGAAKNAAALAAAATEPFGLNAAGIAAAQVWRECIDYAISRGAELETFSGLAGVGDLTATLLAPSGRNRRAGELLGKGTPAAEIPDLIGQASEGLDAVPLLAAAVAASGRPAEALDGLAALIRGEIDAEAWVDNLRLVERTRKEAA
;
A
#
# COMPACT_ATOMS: atom_id res chain seq x y z
N MET A 1 -21.66 -29.78 -11.78
CA MET A 1 -23.09 -29.94 -11.40
C MET A 1 -23.92 -30.04 -12.69
N SER A 2 -24.97 -30.94 -12.79
CA SER A 2 -25.82 -31.00 -13.99
C SER A 2 -26.74 -29.78 -14.08
N GLU A 3 -27.10 -29.36 -15.30
CA GLU A 3 -28.00 -28.22 -15.56
C GLU A 3 -29.37 -28.42 -14.88
N GLU A 4 -29.94 -29.61 -14.93
CA GLU A 4 -31.22 -29.91 -14.25
C GLU A 4 -31.15 -29.69 -12.73
N ARG A 5 -30.00 -29.98 -12.11
CA ARG A 5 -29.85 -29.77 -10.66
C ARG A 5 -29.64 -28.30 -10.35
N LEU A 6 -28.94 -27.58 -11.21
CA LEU A 6 -28.80 -26.14 -11.14
C LEU A 6 -30.17 -25.48 -11.20
N GLN A 7 -30.96 -25.84 -12.22
CA GLN A 7 -32.32 -25.32 -12.43
C GLN A 7 -33.21 -25.57 -11.21
N ARG A 8 -33.17 -26.77 -10.61
CA ARG A 8 -33.98 -27.10 -9.41
C ARG A 8 -33.68 -26.17 -8.21
N TYR A 9 -32.45 -25.73 -8.02
CA TYR A 9 -32.13 -24.78 -6.95
C TYR A 9 -32.68 -23.38 -7.25
N HIS A 10 -32.62 -22.93 -8.50
CA HIS A 10 -33.23 -21.68 -8.92
C HIS A 10 -34.75 -21.71 -8.79
N ASP A 11 -35.39 -22.77 -9.25
CA ASP A 11 -36.84 -22.93 -9.16
C ASP A 11 -37.32 -22.98 -7.70
N TYR A 12 -36.58 -23.64 -6.82
CA TYR A 12 -36.88 -23.61 -5.39
C TYR A 12 -36.85 -22.18 -4.83
N THR A 13 -35.79 -21.40 -5.12
CA THR A 13 -35.66 -20.00 -4.66
C THR A 13 -36.78 -19.13 -5.23
N ARG A 14 -37.12 -19.33 -6.51
CA ARG A 14 -38.22 -18.62 -7.17
C ARG A 14 -39.57 -18.94 -6.54
N ALA A 15 -39.80 -20.20 -6.15
CA ALA A 15 -41.08 -20.63 -5.58
C ALA A 15 -41.23 -20.27 -4.09
N HIS A 16 -40.18 -20.44 -3.28
CA HIS A 16 -40.31 -20.45 -1.82
C HIS A 16 -39.46 -19.38 -1.10
N SER A 17 -38.47 -18.75 -1.77
CA SER A 17 -37.47 -17.88 -1.17
C SER A 17 -36.59 -18.64 -0.16
N VAL A 18 -37.12 -18.99 1.02
CA VAL A 18 -36.46 -19.77 2.07
C VAL A 18 -37.42 -20.84 2.62
N ASN A 19 -36.87 -21.86 3.28
CA ASN A 19 -37.68 -22.73 4.15
C ASN A 19 -37.83 -22.06 5.51
N TRP A 20 -39.00 -21.49 5.80
CA TRP A 20 -39.24 -20.66 6.98
C TRP A 20 -38.90 -21.34 8.32
N PRO A 21 -39.30 -22.58 8.62
CA PRO A 21 -38.91 -23.26 9.86
C PRO A 21 -37.43 -23.40 10.01
N LEU A 22 -36.74 -23.89 8.97
CA LEU A 22 -35.31 -24.10 8.98
C LEU A 22 -34.53 -22.77 9.05
N TYR A 23 -34.99 -21.76 8.32
CA TYR A 23 -34.41 -20.41 8.34
C TYR A 23 -34.53 -19.77 9.71
N LEU A 24 -35.72 -19.88 10.34
CA LEU A 24 -35.95 -19.36 11.68
C LEU A 24 -35.10 -20.07 12.72
N LEU A 25 -35.03 -21.42 12.65
CA LEU A 25 -34.13 -22.22 13.51
C LEU A 25 -32.68 -21.76 13.38
N ALA A 26 -32.20 -21.69 12.15
CA ALA A 26 -30.83 -21.20 11.88
C ALA A 26 -30.61 -19.79 12.47
N ARG A 27 -31.61 -18.93 12.35
CA ARG A 27 -31.50 -17.55 12.82
C ARG A 27 -31.54 -17.43 14.35
N VAL A 28 -32.31 -18.28 15.03
CA VAL A 28 -32.34 -18.36 16.50
C VAL A 28 -30.99 -18.76 17.08
N PHE A 29 -30.27 -19.64 16.43
CA PHE A 29 -28.93 -20.04 16.87
C PHE A 29 -27.82 -19.09 16.38
N MET A 30 -27.84 -18.71 15.10
CA MET A 30 -26.79 -17.90 14.49
C MET A 30 -26.78 -16.46 15.02
N THR A 31 -27.94 -15.85 15.24
CA THR A 31 -27.97 -14.45 15.68
C THR A 31 -27.34 -14.25 17.06
N PRO A 32 -27.69 -15.02 18.12
CA PRO A 32 -26.99 -14.95 19.40
C PRO A 32 -25.50 -15.28 19.28
N PHE A 33 -25.14 -16.30 18.49
CA PHE A 33 -23.74 -16.63 18.24
C PHE A 33 -22.97 -15.44 17.66
N PHE A 34 -23.50 -14.76 16.64
CA PHE A 34 -22.86 -13.57 16.09
C PHE A 34 -22.80 -12.41 17.10
N LEU A 35 -23.83 -12.22 17.89
CA LEU A 35 -23.88 -11.14 18.90
C LEU A 35 -22.84 -11.34 20.01
N VAL A 36 -22.67 -12.57 20.46
CA VAL A 36 -21.77 -12.89 21.59
C VAL A 36 -20.36 -13.15 21.08
N TYR A 37 -20.19 -14.12 20.20
CA TYR A 37 -18.87 -14.57 19.77
C TYR A 37 -18.12 -13.54 18.91
N PHE A 38 -18.83 -12.92 17.95
CA PHE A 38 -18.26 -11.88 17.09
C PHE A 38 -18.57 -10.46 17.58
N ARG A 39 -19.25 -10.31 18.73
CA ARG A 39 -19.67 -8.99 19.24
C ARG A 39 -20.29 -8.13 18.14
N LEU A 40 -21.24 -8.72 17.39
CA LEU A 40 -21.83 -8.12 16.20
C LEU A 40 -22.47 -6.77 16.50
N GLY A 41 -21.86 -5.68 16.03
CA GLY A 41 -22.44 -4.35 16.01
C GLY A 41 -23.41 -4.21 14.85
N ARG A 42 -24.63 -3.69 15.12
CA ARG A 42 -25.69 -3.50 14.11
C ARG A 42 -26.26 -2.10 14.19
N THR A 43 -26.10 -1.33 13.12
CA THR A 43 -26.64 0.03 13.03
C THR A 43 -27.56 0.18 11.82
N GLY A 44 -28.54 1.09 11.89
CA GLY A 44 -29.46 1.36 10.79
C GLY A 44 -30.52 0.28 10.53
N ARG A 45 -30.85 -0.59 11.51
CA ARG A 45 -31.78 -1.71 11.32
C ARG A 45 -33.20 -1.27 10.87
N ASP A 46 -33.60 -0.08 11.24
CA ASP A 46 -34.89 0.47 10.85
C ASP A 46 -35.00 0.76 9.35
N HIS A 47 -33.88 1.02 8.69
CA HIS A 47 -33.80 1.20 7.24
C HIS A 47 -34.15 -0.08 6.46
N GLY A 48 -34.03 -1.25 7.08
CA GLY A 48 -34.47 -2.53 6.54
C GLY A 48 -35.98 -2.82 6.71
N LYS A 49 -36.73 -1.98 7.43
CA LYS A 49 -38.20 -2.10 7.62
C LYS A 49 -38.96 -1.48 6.43
N VAL A 50 -38.69 -1.99 5.24
CA VAL A 50 -39.34 -1.54 3.99
C VAL A 50 -40.42 -2.54 3.61
N SER A 51 -41.56 -2.12 3.07
CA SER A 51 -42.60 -3.02 2.51
C SER A 51 -42.18 -3.50 1.12
N GLY A 52 -42.59 -4.72 0.74
CA GLY A 52 -42.29 -5.28 -0.58
C GLY A 52 -40.85 -5.78 -0.76
N GLY A 53 -40.41 -5.88 -2.00
CA GLY A 53 -39.08 -6.36 -2.34
C GLY A 53 -37.95 -5.43 -1.88
N LEU A 54 -36.78 -6.00 -1.60
CA LEU A 54 -35.62 -5.25 -1.13
C LEU A 54 -34.35 -5.82 -1.72
N ILE A 55 -33.48 -4.95 -2.23
CA ILE A 55 -32.15 -5.31 -2.67
C ILE A 55 -31.15 -4.83 -1.61
N VAL A 56 -30.31 -5.72 -1.09
CA VAL A 56 -29.20 -5.37 -0.20
C VAL A 56 -27.92 -5.36 -1.03
N ALA A 57 -27.33 -4.20 -1.22
CA ALA A 57 -26.05 -4.03 -1.91
C ALA A 57 -24.94 -3.93 -0.86
N ALA A 58 -24.07 -4.94 -0.76
CA ALA A 58 -23.07 -5.01 0.30
C ALA A 58 -21.66 -5.28 -0.24
N ASN A 59 -20.63 -4.83 0.49
CA ASN A 59 -19.26 -5.24 0.27
C ASN A 59 -19.02 -6.69 0.72
N HIS A 60 -18.01 -7.37 0.13
CA HIS A 60 -17.76 -8.79 0.38
C HIS A 60 -16.30 -9.06 0.80
N ARG A 61 -16.09 -9.25 2.11
CA ARG A 61 -14.77 -9.48 2.72
C ARG A 61 -14.58 -10.93 3.19
N SER A 62 -15.67 -11.60 3.59
CA SER A 62 -15.62 -12.91 4.24
C SER A 62 -16.76 -13.82 3.82
N PHE A 63 -16.59 -15.12 3.98
CA PHE A 63 -17.69 -16.07 3.85
C PHE A 63 -18.79 -15.89 4.91
N LEU A 64 -18.50 -15.13 5.97
CA LEU A 64 -19.45 -14.83 7.05
C LEU A 64 -20.40 -13.66 6.72
N ASP A 65 -20.08 -12.85 5.69
CA ASP A 65 -20.84 -11.63 5.41
C ASP A 65 -22.34 -11.86 5.20
N PRO A 66 -22.78 -12.88 4.41
CA PRO A 66 -24.21 -13.13 4.24
C PRO A 66 -24.92 -13.42 5.57
N PHE A 67 -24.26 -14.14 6.47
CA PHE A 67 -24.83 -14.49 7.79
C PHE A 67 -24.84 -13.29 8.72
N ALA A 68 -23.79 -12.46 8.72
CA ALA A 68 -23.73 -11.23 9.52
C ALA A 68 -24.80 -10.23 9.07
N ILE A 69 -24.98 -10.04 7.76
CA ILE A 69 -26.03 -9.19 7.18
C ILE A 69 -27.41 -9.77 7.53
N GLY A 70 -27.62 -11.06 7.34
CA GLY A 70 -28.84 -11.74 7.73
C GLY A 70 -29.19 -11.54 9.22
N ALA A 71 -28.19 -11.63 10.12
CA ALA A 71 -28.38 -11.36 11.55
C ALA A 71 -28.64 -9.87 11.87
N ALA A 72 -28.22 -8.95 11.00
CA ALA A 72 -28.45 -7.52 11.15
C ALA A 72 -29.83 -7.07 10.65
N LEU A 73 -30.40 -7.73 9.64
CA LEU A 73 -31.73 -7.41 9.11
C LEU A 73 -32.85 -7.66 10.15
N PRO A 74 -34.04 -7.03 10.00
CA PRO A 74 -35.22 -7.34 10.81
C PRO A 74 -35.60 -8.83 10.77
N TRP A 75 -36.12 -9.38 11.87
CA TRP A 75 -36.45 -10.81 11.99
C TRP A 75 -37.42 -11.34 10.93
N ARG A 76 -38.36 -10.52 10.50
CA ARG A 76 -39.38 -10.88 9.50
C ARG A 76 -38.89 -10.73 8.06
N ARG A 77 -37.58 -10.46 7.85
CA ARG A 77 -36.99 -10.31 6.53
C ARG A 77 -36.01 -11.45 6.27
N PRO A 78 -36.45 -12.58 5.72
CA PRO A 78 -35.53 -13.58 5.20
C PRO A 78 -34.76 -13.02 4.01
N MET A 79 -33.53 -13.44 3.85
CA MET A 79 -32.63 -12.91 2.82
C MET A 79 -32.16 -14.03 1.90
N ASN A 80 -32.39 -13.87 0.61
CA ASN A 80 -31.74 -14.65 -0.43
C ASN A 80 -30.37 -14.05 -0.77
N TYR A 81 -29.43 -14.89 -1.14
CA TYR A 81 -28.10 -14.43 -1.54
C TYR A 81 -27.46 -15.36 -2.57
N VAL A 82 -26.65 -14.78 -3.45
CA VAL A 82 -25.91 -15.54 -4.46
C VAL A 82 -24.73 -16.28 -3.83
N ALA A 83 -24.52 -17.52 -4.18
CA ALA A 83 -23.40 -18.32 -3.72
C ALA A 83 -22.77 -19.09 -4.91
N LYS A 84 -21.45 -19.34 -4.82
CA LYS A 84 -20.72 -20.05 -5.87
C LYS A 84 -21.34 -21.42 -6.19
N VAL A 85 -21.45 -21.76 -7.48
CA VAL A 85 -22.01 -23.03 -7.97
C VAL A 85 -21.30 -24.24 -7.35
N GLU A 86 -20.01 -24.17 -7.07
CA GLU A 86 -19.23 -25.25 -6.47
C GLU A 86 -19.71 -25.63 -5.06
N LEU A 87 -20.33 -24.70 -4.33
CA LEU A 87 -20.92 -24.97 -3.01
C LEU A 87 -22.18 -25.86 -3.08
N PHE A 88 -22.75 -26.04 -4.26
CA PHE A 88 -23.92 -26.87 -4.52
C PHE A 88 -23.55 -28.26 -5.13
N GLU A 89 -22.30 -28.57 -5.30
CA GLU A 89 -21.85 -29.86 -5.85
C GLU A 89 -22.23 -31.03 -4.93
N ARG A 90 -22.04 -30.86 -3.61
CA ARG A 90 -22.48 -31.84 -2.62
C ARG A 90 -23.99 -31.70 -2.40
N ARG A 91 -24.77 -32.77 -2.68
CA ARG A 91 -26.25 -32.73 -2.63
C ARG A 91 -26.81 -32.21 -1.32
N TRP A 92 -26.30 -32.68 -0.18
CA TRP A 92 -26.78 -32.26 1.14
C TRP A 92 -26.46 -30.77 1.41
N GLN A 93 -25.29 -30.31 1.02
CA GLN A 93 -24.86 -28.92 1.21
C GLN A 93 -25.68 -27.97 0.34
N GLY A 94 -25.86 -28.30 -0.96
CA GLY A 94 -26.69 -27.52 -1.85
C GLY A 94 -28.16 -27.49 -1.42
N TRP A 95 -28.69 -28.62 -0.91
CA TRP A 95 -30.02 -28.70 -0.34
C TRP A 95 -30.16 -27.74 0.87
N LEU A 96 -29.23 -27.81 1.82
CA LEU A 96 -29.25 -26.94 3.02
C LEU A 96 -29.12 -25.45 2.64
N LEU A 97 -28.15 -25.11 1.80
CA LEU A 97 -27.92 -23.74 1.37
C LEU A 97 -29.15 -23.14 0.67
N SER A 98 -29.78 -23.90 -0.24
CA SER A 98 -30.96 -23.40 -0.94
C SER A 98 -32.15 -23.14 0.01
N ARG A 99 -32.34 -23.96 1.05
CA ARG A 99 -33.39 -23.76 2.06
C ARG A 99 -33.11 -22.57 2.96
N LEU A 100 -31.85 -22.23 3.16
CA LEU A 100 -31.40 -21.05 3.88
C LEU A 100 -31.31 -19.78 3.02
N GLY A 101 -31.77 -19.83 1.77
CA GLY A 101 -31.89 -18.68 0.88
C GLY A 101 -30.74 -18.49 -0.10
N ALA A 102 -29.75 -19.37 -0.15
CA ALA A 102 -28.72 -19.30 -1.16
C ALA A 102 -29.19 -19.87 -2.50
N PHE A 103 -28.79 -19.23 -3.60
CA PHE A 103 -28.95 -19.77 -4.95
C PHE A 103 -27.63 -19.67 -5.73
N PRO A 104 -27.34 -20.63 -6.64
CA PRO A 104 -26.07 -20.71 -7.29
C PRO A 104 -25.82 -19.60 -8.31
N ILE A 105 -24.52 -19.21 -8.50
CA ILE A 105 -24.08 -18.32 -9.57
C ILE A 105 -22.77 -18.83 -10.16
N ARG A 106 -22.65 -18.78 -11.48
CA ARG A 106 -21.41 -18.99 -12.23
C ARG A 106 -20.63 -17.68 -12.25
N ARG A 107 -19.54 -17.63 -11.48
CA ARG A 107 -18.73 -16.41 -11.40
C ARG A 107 -17.86 -16.25 -12.64
N GLY A 108 -17.74 -15.01 -13.10
CA GLY A 108 -16.95 -14.67 -14.30
C GLY A 108 -17.76 -14.62 -15.59
N GLU A 109 -18.97 -15.17 -15.59
CA GLU A 109 -19.91 -15.17 -16.69
C GLU A 109 -21.08 -14.22 -16.42
N ALA A 110 -21.76 -13.77 -17.48
CA ALA A 110 -23.03 -13.09 -17.37
C ALA A 110 -24.13 -14.14 -17.08
N ASP A 111 -24.28 -14.54 -15.81
CA ASP A 111 -25.22 -15.57 -15.39
C ASP A 111 -26.65 -14.99 -15.38
N GLU A 112 -27.32 -15.03 -16.52
CA GLU A 112 -28.70 -14.54 -16.70
C GLU A 112 -29.69 -15.33 -15.85
N LEU A 113 -29.46 -16.64 -15.63
CA LEU A 113 -30.34 -17.48 -14.80
C LEU A 113 -30.34 -17.02 -13.33
N ALA A 114 -29.16 -16.69 -12.81
CA ALA A 114 -29.02 -16.15 -11.45
C ALA A 114 -29.64 -14.76 -11.33
N MET A 115 -29.45 -13.89 -12.32
CA MET A 115 -30.04 -12.55 -12.34
C MET A 115 -31.55 -12.57 -12.44
N GLU A 116 -32.11 -13.45 -13.26
CA GLU A 116 -33.55 -13.66 -13.38
C GLU A 116 -34.15 -14.22 -12.07
N THR A 117 -33.44 -15.12 -11.40
CA THR A 117 -33.86 -15.63 -10.09
C THR A 117 -33.88 -14.52 -9.03
N ALA A 118 -32.86 -13.66 -9.03
CA ALA A 118 -32.80 -12.51 -8.15
C ALA A 118 -33.97 -11.55 -8.42
N ARG A 119 -34.28 -11.26 -9.69
CA ARG A 119 -35.38 -10.39 -10.13
C ARG A 119 -36.74 -10.91 -9.61
N LEU A 120 -37.03 -12.17 -9.93
CA LEU A 120 -38.31 -12.80 -9.51
C LEU A 120 -38.45 -12.88 -7.99
N ALA A 121 -37.36 -13.14 -7.26
CA ALA A 121 -37.36 -13.15 -5.80
C ALA A 121 -37.71 -11.77 -5.21
N VAL A 122 -37.15 -10.70 -5.79
CA VAL A 122 -37.45 -9.31 -5.38
C VAL A 122 -38.86 -8.92 -5.73
N GLU A 123 -39.35 -9.21 -6.94
CA GLU A 123 -40.73 -8.89 -7.39
C GLU A 123 -41.83 -9.56 -6.54
N ARG A 124 -41.52 -10.72 -5.96
CA ARG A 124 -42.40 -11.39 -4.98
C ARG A 124 -42.34 -10.81 -3.56
N GLY A 125 -41.65 -9.69 -3.37
CA GLY A 125 -41.51 -9.05 -2.07
C GLY A 125 -40.36 -9.58 -1.22
N GLY A 126 -39.51 -10.45 -1.77
CA GLY A 126 -38.33 -11.01 -1.09
C GLY A 126 -37.19 -10.02 -0.93
N THR A 127 -36.20 -10.38 -0.12
CA THR A 127 -34.95 -9.62 0.05
C THR A 127 -33.81 -10.36 -0.63
N VAL A 128 -33.09 -9.71 -1.52
CA VAL A 128 -31.93 -10.30 -2.21
C VAL A 128 -30.68 -9.52 -1.87
N CYS A 129 -29.66 -10.20 -1.37
CA CYS A 129 -28.33 -9.64 -1.14
C CYS A 129 -27.42 -9.89 -2.33
N ILE A 130 -26.86 -8.83 -2.86
CA ILE A 130 -25.87 -8.85 -3.93
C ILE A 130 -24.58 -8.21 -3.41
N PHE A 131 -23.46 -8.84 -3.77
CA PHE A 131 -22.13 -8.31 -3.57
C PHE A 131 -21.59 -7.77 -4.91
N PRO A 132 -21.67 -6.45 -5.16
CA PRO A 132 -21.30 -5.90 -6.47
C PRO A 132 -19.85 -6.14 -6.89
N GLU A 133 -18.94 -6.35 -5.94
CA GLU A 133 -17.55 -6.71 -6.20
C GLU A 133 -17.39 -8.04 -6.97
N GLY A 134 -18.40 -8.91 -6.94
CA GLY A 134 -18.40 -10.21 -7.62
C GLY A 134 -17.47 -11.26 -7.01
N THR A 135 -16.57 -10.87 -6.13
CA THR A 135 -15.63 -11.76 -5.43
C THR A 135 -15.37 -11.23 -4.01
N ARG A 136 -14.69 -12.03 -3.19
CA ARG A 136 -14.29 -11.63 -1.84
C ARG A 136 -12.96 -10.87 -1.88
N ILE A 137 -12.97 -9.62 -1.50
CA ILE A 137 -11.78 -8.79 -1.34
C ILE A 137 -11.36 -8.85 0.12
N ARG A 138 -10.35 -9.66 0.44
CA ARG A 138 -9.96 -9.91 1.83
C ARG A 138 -9.07 -8.85 2.45
N ARG A 139 -8.39 -8.04 1.64
CA ARG A 139 -7.44 -7.01 2.05
C ARG A 139 -7.59 -5.79 1.17
N GLY A 140 -7.02 -4.68 1.61
CA GLY A 140 -7.07 -3.43 0.87
C GLY A 140 -8.44 -2.77 0.87
N THR A 141 -8.66 -1.92 -0.10
CA THR A 141 -9.91 -1.19 -0.31
C THR A 141 -11.01 -2.09 -0.88
N LEU A 142 -12.22 -1.56 -0.98
CA LEU A 142 -13.29 -2.23 -1.70
C LEU A 142 -13.04 -2.16 -3.21
N ALA A 143 -13.34 -3.24 -3.92
CA ALA A 143 -13.15 -3.29 -5.36
C ALA A 143 -14.20 -2.46 -6.12
N THR A 144 -13.91 -2.17 -7.39
CA THR A 144 -14.85 -1.55 -8.31
C THR A 144 -16.09 -2.42 -8.49
N PRO A 145 -17.29 -1.87 -8.30
CA PRO A 145 -18.53 -2.63 -8.37
C PRO A 145 -18.90 -2.98 -9.81
N ARG A 146 -19.49 -4.15 -10.01
CA ARG A 146 -20.08 -4.58 -11.27
C ARG A 146 -21.52 -4.08 -11.39
N ARG A 147 -21.98 -3.83 -12.61
CA ARG A 147 -23.31 -3.26 -12.93
C ARG A 147 -24.53 -4.09 -12.51
N GLY A 148 -24.36 -5.32 -12.02
CA GLY A 148 -25.47 -6.23 -11.71
C GLY A 148 -26.49 -5.68 -10.70
N VAL A 149 -26.03 -4.97 -9.68
CA VAL A 149 -26.95 -4.37 -8.69
C VAL A 149 -27.78 -3.23 -9.30
N GLY A 150 -27.19 -2.40 -10.16
CA GLY A 150 -27.91 -1.33 -10.85
C GLY A 150 -28.93 -1.90 -11.85
N ARG A 151 -28.58 -2.97 -12.57
CA ARG A 151 -29.51 -3.69 -13.45
C ARG A 151 -30.72 -4.21 -12.68
N LEU A 152 -30.48 -4.90 -11.55
CA LEU A 152 -31.58 -5.43 -10.74
C LEU A 152 -32.46 -4.33 -10.15
N ALA A 153 -31.86 -3.23 -9.68
CA ALA A 153 -32.58 -2.09 -9.15
C ALA A 153 -33.54 -1.47 -10.20
N LEU A 154 -33.06 -1.29 -11.41
CA LEU A 154 -33.85 -0.76 -12.54
C LEU A 154 -34.96 -1.73 -12.95
N GLN A 155 -34.65 -3.01 -13.15
CA GLN A 155 -35.63 -4.00 -13.60
C GLN A 155 -36.81 -4.17 -12.62
N THR A 156 -36.53 -4.07 -11.32
CA THR A 156 -37.55 -4.31 -10.28
C THR A 156 -38.18 -3.03 -9.75
N GLY A 157 -37.51 -1.88 -9.83
CA GLY A 157 -37.91 -0.65 -9.15
C GLY A 157 -37.88 -0.77 -7.61
N ALA A 158 -37.37 -1.88 -7.08
CA ALA A 158 -37.31 -2.12 -5.64
C ALA A 158 -36.25 -1.24 -4.97
N PRO A 159 -36.50 -0.84 -3.70
CA PRO A 159 -35.48 -0.09 -2.96
C PRO A 159 -34.21 -0.89 -2.76
N VAL A 160 -33.07 -0.19 -2.89
CA VAL A 160 -31.72 -0.72 -2.66
C VAL A 160 -31.24 -0.22 -1.32
N LEU A 161 -30.80 -1.13 -0.45
CA LEU A 161 -30.26 -0.86 0.88
C LEU A 161 -28.73 -0.97 0.81
N PRO A 162 -27.97 0.15 0.69
CA PRO A 162 -26.53 0.11 0.76
C PRO A 162 -26.11 -0.39 2.13
N THR A 163 -25.28 -1.42 2.17
CA THR A 163 -24.91 -2.09 3.43
C THR A 163 -23.40 -2.28 3.49
N ALA A 164 -22.79 -1.94 4.61
CA ALA A 164 -21.38 -2.19 4.82
C ALA A 164 -21.16 -3.22 5.91
N VAL A 165 -20.17 -4.12 5.66
CA VAL A 165 -19.65 -5.10 6.62
C VAL A 165 -18.18 -4.80 6.86
N PHE A 166 -17.78 -4.74 8.13
CA PHE A 166 -16.40 -4.50 8.54
C PHE A 166 -15.97 -5.47 9.65
N GLY A 167 -14.71 -5.89 9.62
CA GLY A 167 -14.10 -6.76 10.64
C GLY A 167 -14.28 -8.24 10.37
N SER A 168 -15.15 -8.65 9.43
CA SER A 168 -15.35 -10.05 9.06
C SER A 168 -14.12 -10.67 8.38
N GLU A 169 -13.29 -9.88 7.74
CA GLU A 169 -12.01 -10.25 7.14
C GLU A 169 -10.97 -10.72 8.16
N HIS A 170 -11.05 -10.22 9.38
CA HIS A 170 -10.10 -10.53 10.47
C HIS A 170 -10.48 -11.77 11.30
N VAL A 171 -11.67 -12.33 11.06
CA VAL A 171 -12.22 -13.45 11.82
C VAL A 171 -11.47 -14.75 11.54
N ARG A 172 -10.98 -14.98 10.33
CA ARG A 172 -10.32 -16.24 9.93
C ARG A 172 -8.80 -16.10 9.84
N ARG A 173 -8.07 -16.93 10.62
CA ARG A 173 -6.63 -17.10 10.48
C ARG A 173 -6.33 -18.58 10.16
N ARG A 174 -5.93 -18.88 8.92
CA ARG A 174 -5.79 -20.23 8.38
C ARG A 174 -7.11 -21.02 8.53
N TRP A 175 -7.15 -22.07 9.37
CA TRP A 175 -8.35 -22.87 9.65
C TRP A 175 -9.14 -22.42 10.89
N ARG A 176 -8.56 -21.57 11.76
CA ARG A 176 -9.17 -21.10 13.02
C ARG A 176 -10.07 -19.88 12.80
N ILE A 177 -11.28 -19.94 13.39
CA ILE A 177 -12.19 -18.79 13.50
C ILE A 177 -11.93 -18.13 14.84
N ARG A 178 -11.69 -16.81 14.86
CA ARG A 178 -11.34 -16.04 16.05
C ARG A 178 -12.48 -15.10 16.45
N PRO A 179 -12.70 -14.86 17.76
CA PRO A 179 -13.69 -13.89 18.23
C PRO A 179 -13.21 -12.46 17.97
N ARG A 180 -13.46 -11.98 16.77
CA ARG A 180 -13.19 -10.60 16.36
C ARG A 180 -14.50 -9.86 16.20
N GLN A 181 -14.49 -8.55 16.51
CA GLN A 181 -15.68 -7.73 16.33
C GLN A 181 -16.04 -7.63 14.85
N VAL A 182 -17.30 -7.92 14.54
CA VAL A 182 -17.89 -7.70 13.20
C VAL A 182 -18.94 -6.60 13.34
N ARG A 183 -18.95 -5.66 12.40
CA ARG A 183 -19.90 -4.56 12.36
C ARG A 183 -20.65 -4.58 11.04
N VAL A 184 -21.96 -4.38 11.10
CA VAL A 184 -22.84 -4.24 9.93
C VAL A 184 -23.62 -2.94 10.06
N ARG A 185 -23.53 -2.11 9.04
CA ARG A 185 -24.31 -0.87 8.93
C ARG A 185 -25.23 -0.94 7.73
N LEU A 186 -26.52 -0.72 7.97
CA LEU A 186 -27.56 -0.64 6.96
C LEU A 186 -27.83 0.85 6.67
N GLY A 187 -27.55 1.29 5.44
CA GLY A 187 -27.77 2.67 5.00
C GLY A 187 -29.23 2.98 4.71
N ARG A 188 -29.52 4.19 4.31
CA ARG A 188 -30.87 4.57 3.86
C ARG A 188 -31.18 3.91 2.52
N ALA A 189 -32.40 3.41 2.38
CA ALA A 189 -32.86 2.82 1.14
C ALA A 189 -32.91 3.86 0.01
N MET A 190 -32.43 3.48 -1.16
CA MET A 190 -32.42 4.28 -2.39
C MET A 190 -33.39 3.66 -3.39
N THR A 191 -34.16 4.47 -4.08
CA THR A 191 -35.12 4.01 -5.11
C THR A 191 -34.73 4.56 -6.47
N PHE A 192 -34.96 3.76 -7.50
CA PHE A 192 -34.70 4.11 -8.89
C PHE A 192 -35.92 3.84 -9.75
N PRO A 193 -36.15 4.55 -10.85
CA PRO A 193 -37.23 4.27 -11.77
C PRO A 193 -37.16 2.84 -12.31
N ARG A 194 -38.32 2.20 -12.51
CA ARG A 194 -38.39 0.89 -13.14
C ARG A 194 -38.15 1.02 -14.66
N VAL A 195 -37.26 0.20 -15.19
CA VAL A 195 -36.93 0.09 -16.62
C VAL A 195 -36.83 -1.41 -16.94
N GLU A 196 -37.67 -1.91 -17.85
CA GLU A 196 -37.73 -3.36 -18.16
C GLU A 196 -36.43 -3.87 -18.75
N GLU A 197 -35.86 -3.14 -19.70
CA GLU A 197 -34.59 -3.46 -20.39
C GLU A 197 -33.56 -2.35 -20.19
N PRO A 198 -32.90 -2.28 -19.03
CA PRO A 198 -31.92 -1.23 -18.80
C PRO A 198 -30.66 -1.46 -19.62
N SER A 199 -30.21 -0.41 -20.31
CA SER A 199 -28.94 -0.45 -21.06
C SER A 199 -27.76 -0.64 -20.09
N PRO A 200 -26.65 -1.27 -20.55
CA PRO A 200 -25.47 -1.44 -19.74
C PRO A 200 -24.92 -0.14 -19.11
N PRO A 201 -24.81 0.99 -19.84
CA PRO A 201 -24.37 2.27 -19.26
C PRO A 201 -25.33 2.81 -18.17
N LEU A 202 -26.65 2.64 -18.36
CA LEU A 202 -27.62 3.07 -17.36
C LEU A 202 -27.51 2.25 -16.06
N ALA A 203 -27.35 0.93 -16.19
CA ALA A 203 -27.14 0.04 -15.03
C ALA A 203 -25.82 0.35 -14.29
N GLU A 204 -24.77 0.69 -15.02
CA GLU A 204 -23.48 1.13 -14.46
C GLU A 204 -23.62 2.47 -13.73
N SER A 205 -24.32 3.44 -14.31
CA SER A 205 -24.59 4.74 -13.68
C SER A 205 -25.38 4.61 -12.38
N VAL A 206 -26.39 3.71 -12.31
CA VAL A 206 -27.11 3.43 -11.08
C VAL A 206 -26.22 2.76 -10.04
N THR A 207 -25.38 1.80 -10.45
CA THR A 207 -24.39 1.18 -9.57
C THR A 207 -23.43 2.21 -8.99
N ALA A 208 -22.95 3.14 -9.82
CA ALA A 208 -22.08 4.25 -9.41
C ALA A 208 -22.71 5.21 -8.40
N ARG A 209 -24.05 5.28 -8.35
CA ARG A 209 -24.77 6.04 -7.31
C ARG A 209 -24.95 5.26 -6.00
N ILE A 210 -25.08 3.94 -6.07
CA ILE A 210 -25.27 3.06 -4.91
C ILE A 210 -23.93 2.87 -4.16
N TRP A 211 -22.85 2.58 -4.89
CA TRP A 211 -21.59 2.11 -4.32
C TRP A 211 -20.90 3.10 -3.37
N PRO A 212 -20.85 4.42 -3.63
CA PRO A 212 -20.30 5.39 -2.69
C PRO A 212 -20.93 5.34 -1.30
N ASN A 213 -22.23 5.01 -1.19
CA ASN A 213 -22.89 4.87 0.09
C ASN A 213 -22.44 3.63 0.88
N VAL A 214 -22.07 2.54 0.18
CA VAL A 214 -21.47 1.36 0.81
C VAL A 214 -20.05 1.69 1.28
N LEU A 215 -19.27 2.36 0.42
CA LEU A 215 -17.88 2.77 0.69
C LEU A 215 -17.81 3.70 1.91
N LEU A 216 -18.57 4.78 1.92
CA LEU A 216 -18.61 5.74 3.03
C LEU A 216 -18.98 5.08 4.37
N GLN A 217 -19.97 4.16 4.37
CA GLN A 217 -20.34 3.44 5.58
C GLN A 217 -19.23 2.49 6.05
N TRP A 218 -18.55 1.85 5.12
CA TRP A 218 -17.42 0.97 5.41
C TRP A 218 -16.23 1.75 5.97
N GLU A 219 -15.89 2.90 5.37
CA GLU A 219 -14.86 3.83 5.84
C GLU A 219 -15.16 4.36 7.24
N ASP A 220 -16.41 4.77 7.50
CA ASP A 220 -16.85 5.26 8.82
C ASP A 220 -16.77 4.18 9.91
N MET A 221 -16.85 2.91 9.56
CA MET A 221 -16.58 1.80 10.46
C MET A 221 -15.08 1.47 10.64
N GLY A 222 -14.17 2.23 10.03
CA GLY A 222 -12.73 2.03 10.10
C GLY A 222 -12.14 1.29 8.90
N GLY A 223 -12.91 1.13 7.82
CA GLY A 223 -12.40 0.70 6.54
C GLY A 223 -11.42 1.73 5.96
N LEU A 224 -10.41 1.26 5.28
CA LEU A 224 -9.38 2.13 4.73
C LEU A 224 -9.78 2.58 3.32
N PRO A 225 -9.98 3.89 3.09
CA PRO A 225 -10.26 4.40 1.76
C PRO A 225 -9.09 4.11 0.81
N PRO A 226 -9.35 4.03 -0.49
CA PRO A 226 -8.27 4.03 -1.46
C PRO A 226 -7.45 5.32 -1.34
N ILE A 227 -6.14 5.22 -1.51
CA ILE A 227 -5.28 6.38 -1.62
C ILE A 227 -5.65 7.09 -2.93
N ARG A 228 -6.13 8.32 -2.83
CA ARG A 228 -6.54 9.15 -3.97
C ARG A 228 -5.76 10.46 -4.04
N ARG A 229 -5.51 11.07 -2.89
CA ARG A 229 -4.85 12.37 -2.77
C ARG A 229 -3.54 12.24 -2.04
N ALA A 230 -2.48 12.71 -2.68
CA ALA A 230 -1.13 12.67 -2.14
C ALA A 230 -0.46 14.04 -2.18
N ALA A 231 0.44 14.28 -1.23
CA ALA A 231 1.44 15.34 -1.35
C ALA A 231 2.83 14.74 -1.34
N VAL A 232 3.72 15.29 -2.15
CA VAL A 232 5.16 15.01 -2.11
C VAL A 232 5.87 16.27 -1.61
N ILE A 233 6.44 16.21 -0.42
CA ILE A 233 7.18 17.32 0.18
C ILE A 233 8.64 17.20 -0.21
N GLY A 234 9.11 18.12 -1.04
CA GLY A 234 10.46 18.16 -1.58
C GLY A 234 10.51 17.91 -3.09
N ALA A 235 10.70 18.99 -3.86
CA ALA A 235 10.79 19.01 -5.31
C ALA A 235 12.25 18.87 -5.81
N GLY A 236 13.01 17.93 -5.24
CA GLY A 236 14.29 17.47 -5.79
C GLY A 236 14.05 16.47 -6.92
N SER A 237 15.11 15.93 -7.51
CA SER A 237 15.04 14.96 -8.62
C SER A 237 14.14 13.77 -8.30
N TRP A 238 14.37 13.09 -7.17
CA TRP A 238 13.60 11.92 -6.79
C TRP A 238 12.17 12.25 -6.35
N GLY A 239 11.98 13.35 -5.60
CA GLY A 239 10.63 13.79 -5.20
C GLY A 239 9.76 14.15 -6.40
N THR A 240 10.30 14.87 -7.40
CA THR A 240 9.61 15.17 -8.64
C THR A 240 9.26 13.90 -9.41
N ALA A 241 10.20 12.96 -9.55
CA ALA A 241 9.96 11.69 -10.23
C ALA A 241 8.83 10.89 -9.55
N VAL A 242 8.83 10.77 -8.23
CA VAL A 242 7.78 10.06 -7.49
C VAL A 242 6.44 10.78 -7.62
N ALA A 243 6.39 12.11 -7.59
CA ALA A 243 5.16 12.86 -7.82
C ALA A 243 4.55 12.58 -9.21
N VAL A 244 5.38 12.55 -10.26
CA VAL A 244 4.97 12.18 -11.62
C VAL A 244 4.45 10.74 -11.67
N LEU A 245 5.14 9.79 -11.03
CA LEU A 245 4.74 8.39 -10.98
C LEU A 245 3.42 8.18 -10.25
N LEU A 246 3.22 8.85 -9.11
CA LEU A 246 1.95 8.79 -8.37
C LEU A 246 0.79 9.36 -9.19
N ALA A 247 1.01 10.47 -9.89
CA ALA A 247 0.01 11.07 -10.79
C ALA A 247 -0.32 10.13 -11.97
N ARG A 248 0.68 9.53 -12.63
CA ARG A 248 0.48 8.51 -13.67
C ARG A 248 -0.22 7.26 -13.14
N GLY A 249 0.00 6.92 -11.86
CA GLY A 249 -0.70 5.85 -11.16
C GLY A 249 -2.14 6.18 -10.79
N GLY A 250 -2.63 7.39 -11.14
CA GLY A 250 -4.02 7.81 -10.99
C GLY A 250 -4.34 8.53 -9.69
N LEU A 251 -3.35 9.10 -9.00
CA LEU A 251 -3.57 9.93 -7.82
C LEU A 251 -3.65 11.42 -8.20
N GLU A 252 -4.41 12.18 -7.41
CA GLU A 252 -4.34 13.63 -7.36
C GLU A 252 -3.12 14.02 -6.51
N VAL A 253 -2.10 14.63 -7.10
CA VAL A 253 -0.81 14.86 -6.45
C VAL A 253 -0.50 16.34 -6.33
N GLN A 254 -0.03 16.76 -5.15
CA GLN A 254 0.56 18.07 -4.91
C GLN A 254 2.06 17.92 -4.67
N LEU A 255 2.88 18.63 -5.44
CA LEU A 255 4.34 18.65 -5.27
C LEU A 255 4.75 19.93 -4.55
N GLY A 256 5.31 19.76 -3.35
CA GLY A 256 5.75 20.83 -2.49
C GLY A 256 7.18 21.27 -2.79
N THR A 257 7.35 22.48 -3.26
CA THR A 257 8.65 23.15 -3.44
C THR A 257 9.12 23.81 -2.15
N ARG A 258 10.39 24.20 -2.11
CA ARG A 258 10.96 24.93 -0.97
C ARG A 258 10.48 26.39 -0.94
N THR A 259 10.38 27.02 -2.09
CA THR A 259 10.02 28.44 -2.24
C THR A 259 8.91 28.61 -3.27
N ALA A 260 8.25 29.77 -3.25
CA ALA A 260 7.22 30.14 -4.21
C ALA A 260 7.81 30.31 -5.62
N GLU A 261 8.98 30.93 -5.72
CA GLU A 261 9.68 31.17 -6.98
C GLU A 261 9.96 29.85 -7.71
N GLN A 262 10.42 28.83 -6.99
CA GLN A 262 10.63 27.51 -7.56
C GLN A 262 9.31 26.90 -8.08
N ALA A 263 8.20 27.11 -7.40
CA ALA A 263 6.90 26.61 -7.85
C ALA A 263 6.46 27.32 -9.14
N GLU A 264 6.60 28.65 -9.19
CA GLU A 264 6.26 29.47 -10.35
C GLU A 264 7.10 29.08 -11.57
N GLU A 265 8.42 28.92 -11.40
CA GLU A 265 9.32 28.47 -12.47
C GLU A 265 8.89 27.09 -13.02
N MET A 266 8.60 26.12 -12.16
CA MET A 266 8.19 24.79 -12.58
C MET A 266 6.82 24.78 -13.28
N VAL A 267 5.87 25.57 -12.81
CA VAL A 267 4.54 25.71 -13.44
C VAL A 267 4.67 26.37 -14.81
N ALA A 268 5.47 27.44 -14.93
CA ALA A 268 5.68 28.15 -16.18
C ALA A 268 6.40 27.30 -17.24
N ALA A 269 7.38 26.49 -16.80
CA ALA A 269 8.15 25.61 -17.69
C ALA A 269 7.42 24.30 -18.02
N GLY A 270 6.44 23.88 -17.21
CA GLY A 270 5.83 22.56 -17.32
C GLY A 270 6.77 21.41 -16.96
N GLU A 271 7.93 21.69 -16.36
CA GLU A 271 8.93 20.72 -15.96
C GLU A 271 9.75 21.21 -14.75
N ASN A 272 10.51 20.32 -14.13
CA ASN A 272 11.52 20.70 -13.14
C ASN A 272 12.90 20.76 -13.79
N GLY A 273 13.17 21.80 -14.56
CA GLY A 273 14.39 21.95 -15.37
C GLY A 273 15.68 21.90 -14.53
N ARG A 274 15.64 22.31 -13.25
CA ARG A 274 16.80 22.28 -12.36
C ARG A 274 17.20 20.87 -11.91
N TYR A 275 16.23 19.98 -11.65
CA TYR A 275 16.49 18.68 -11.01
C TYR A 275 16.07 17.47 -11.85
N LEU A 276 15.16 17.66 -12.82
CA LEU A 276 14.64 16.57 -13.65
C LEU A 276 14.27 17.11 -15.05
N GLU A 277 15.22 17.78 -15.70
CA GLU A 277 15.05 18.37 -17.03
C GLU A 277 14.54 17.38 -18.06
N GLY A 278 13.64 17.81 -18.95
CA GLY A 278 13.06 17.02 -20.03
C GLY A 278 11.99 16.03 -19.58
N VAL A 279 11.50 16.14 -18.34
CA VAL A 279 10.37 15.36 -17.84
C VAL A 279 9.17 16.29 -17.67
N GLU A 280 8.18 16.15 -18.55
CA GLU A 280 6.93 16.90 -18.50
C GLU A 280 6.11 16.54 -17.26
N LEU A 281 5.62 17.55 -16.55
CA LEU A 281 4.74 17.39 -15.40
C LEU A 281 3.31 17.12 -15.88
N PRO A 282 2.64 16.05 -15.41
CA PRO A 282 1.24 15.78 -15.75
C PRO A 282 0.32 16.93 -15.33
N GLU A 283 -0.71 17.25 -16.11
CA GLU A 283 -1.71 18.28 -15.79
C GLU A 283 -2.41 18.06 -14.44
N SER A 284 -2.53 16.80 -13.99
CA SER A 284 -3.09 16.42 -12.70
C SER A 284 -2.15 16.67 -11.52
N LEU A 285 -0.88 17.06 -11.78
CA LEU A 285 0.11 17.36 -10.75
C LEU A 285 0.11 18.86 -10.45
N LEU A 286 -0.29 19.23 -9.23
CA LEU A 286 -0.27 20.62 -8.77
C LEU A 286 1.06 20.93 -8.09
N VAL A 287 1.78 21.95 -8.57
CA VAL A 287 3.03 22.43 -7.94
C VAL A 287 2.74 23.68 -7.12
N ARG A 288 3.21 23.70 -5.88
CA ARG A 288 3.07 24.86 -4.97
C ARG A 288 4.11 24.82 -3.84
N PRO A 289 4.31 25.91 -3.10
CA PRO A 289 5.14 25.89 -1.91
C PRO A 289 4.66 24.84 -0.90
N ALA A 290 5.56 24.10 -0.27
CA ALA A 290 5.21 23.05 0.71
C ALA A 290 4.44 23.60 1.93
N SER A 291 4.67 24.87 2.28
CA SER A 291 3.95 25.57 3.36
C SER A 291 2.46 25.76 3.06
N GLU A 292 2.08 25.86 1.79
CA GLU A 292 0.71 26.12 1.34
C GLU A 292 -0.11 24.84 1.10
N ILE A 293 0.52 23.67 1.20
CA ILE A 293 -0.19 22.39 1.02
C ILE A 293 -1.01 22.08 2.27
N GLU A 294 -2.33 21.92 2.11
CA GLU A 294 -3.21 21.45 3.16
C GLU A 294 -3.09 19.93 3.33
N LEU A 295 -2.49 19.49 4.45
CA LEU A 295 -2.21 18.07 4.70
C LEU A 295 -3.36 17.30 5.35
N ALA A 296 -4.29 17.99 6.03
CA ALA A 296 -5.34 17.34 6.84
C ALA A 296 -6.29 16.47 6.03
N GLY A 297 -6.48 16.76 4.75
CA GLY A 297 -7.39 16.04 3.87
C GLY A 297 -6.72 15.01 2.96
N LEU A 298 -5.43 14.73 3.12
CA LEU A 298 -4.69 13.81 2.26
C LEU A 298 -4.72 12.38 2.77
N ASP A 299 -4.60 11.43 1.83
CA ASP A 299 -4.50 10.00 2.12
C ASP A 299 -3.03 9.57 2.25
N LEU A 300 -2.11 10.31 1.61
CA LEU A 300 -0.67 10.01 1.56
C LEU A 300 0.17 11.29 1.61
N VAL A 301 1.18 11.32 2.46
CA VAL A 301 2.24 12.33 2.47
C VAL A 301 3.57 11.64 2.21
N CYS A 302 4.24 12.03 1.13
CA CYS A 302 5.58 11.54 0.79
C CYS A 302 6.63 12.57 1.25
N LEU A 303 7.64 12.13 1.98
CA LEU A 303 8.74 12.97 2.43
C LEU A 303 9.98 12.68 1.56
N ALA A 304 10.24 13.56 0.60
CA ALA A 304 11.39 13.51 -0.32
C ALA A 304 12.51 14.45 0.17
N ILE A 305 12.88 14.29 1.43
CA ILE A 305 13.78 15.20 2.14
C ILE A 305 15.09 14.46 2.48
N PRO A 306 16.26 15.07 2.30
CA PRO A 306 17.53 14.49 2.75
C PRO A 306 17.51 14.17 4.26
N SER A 307 18.22 13.11 4.68
CA SER A 307 18.22 12.63 6.07
C SER A 307 18.59 13.73 7.10
N GLY A 308 19.57 14.58 6.78
CA GLY A 308 19.97 15.68 7.66
C GLY A 308 18.89 16.77 7.85
N SER A 309 17.99 16.94 6.89
CA SER A 309 16.89 17.93 6.96
C SER A 309 15.55 17.32 7.36
N LEU A 310 15.45 15.99 7.45
CA LEU A 310 14.21 15.29 7.78
C LEU A 310 13.64 15.69 9.15
N PRO A 311 14.44 15.87 10.22
CA PRO A 311 13.95 16.32 11.53
C PRO A 311 13.17 17.63 11.47
N GLN A 312 13.68 18.62 10.75
CA GLN A 312 13.02 19.90 10.56
C GLN A 312 11.72 19.75 9.77
N ALA A 313 11.74 18.98 8.68
CA ALA A 313 10.55 18.73 7.87
C ALA A 313 9.47 17.99 8.66
N VAL A 314 9.83 16.98 9.45
CA VAL A 314 8.92 16.26 10.35
C VAL A 314 8.29 17.21 11.36
N GLY A 315 9.08 18.08 12.00
CA GLY A 315 8.55 19.09 12.92
C GLY A 315 7.53 20.05 12.27
N ALA A 316 7.70 20.37 10.99
CA ALA A 316 6.79 21.25 10.26
C ALA A 316 5.47 20.56 9.82
N VAL A 317 5.43 19.24 9.70
CA VAL A 317 4.27 18.51 9.17
C VAL A 317 3.55 17.65 10.22
N ALA A 318 4.17 17.32 11.35
CA ALA A 318 3.68 16.32 12.29
C ALA A 318 2.25 16.59 12.79
N ASP A 319 1.95 17.82 13.19
CA ASP A 319 0.64 18.21 13.72
C ASP A 319 -0.41 18.48 12.62
N ARG A 320 0.02 18.49 11.35
CA ARG A 320 -0.82 18.76 10.17
C ARG A 320 -1.24 17.48 9.45
N VAL A 321 -0.54 16.35 9.70
CA VAL A 321 -0.85 15.04 9.12
C VAL A 321 -1.95 14.37 9.92
N SER A 322 -3.04 13.97 9.26
CA SER A 322 -4.13 13.22 9.89
C SER A 322 -3.69 11.82 10.31
N ASP A 323 -4.25 11.29 11.40
CA ASP A 323 -4.07 9.89 11.83
C ASP A 323 -4.61 8.84 10.83
N ARG A 324 -5.39 9.27 9.84
CA ARG A 324 -5.86 8.45 8.71
C ARG A 324 -4.91 8.48 7.50
N CYS A 325 -3.99 9.42 7.46
CA CYS A 325 -3.01 9.60 6.40
C CYS A 325 -1.85 8.60 6.55
N ALA A 326 -1.35 8.06 5.45
CA ALA A 326 -0.11 7.29 5.42
C ALA A 326 1.09 8.21 5.11
N VAL A 327 2.28 7.80 5.57
CA VAL A 327 3.52 8.50 5.23
C VAL A 327 4.41 7.56 4.40
N LEU A 328 4.91 8.05 3.27
CA LEU A 328 5.91 7.37 2.43
C LEU A 328 7.24 8.13 2.51
N LEU A 329 8.27 7.42 2.94
CA LEU A 329 9.62 7.95 3.07
C LEU A 329 10.43 7.65 1.81
N LEU A 330 11.00 8.70 1.25
CA LEU A 330 11.90 8.65 0.09
C LEU A 330 13.35 8.94 0.49
N THR A 331 13.56 9.20 1.78
CA THR A 331 14.85 9.51 2.41
C THR A 331 15.71 8.25 2.46
N LYS A 332 16.95 8.37 2.02
CA LYS A 332 17.98 7.31 2.14
C LYS A 332 19.08 7.81 3.09
N GLY A 333 19.36 7.07 4.16
CA GLY A 333 20.36 7.44 5.15
C GLY A 333 19.85 7.32 6.58
N LEU A 334 20.62 7.81 7.52
CA LEU A 334 20.32 7.75 8.95
C LEU A 334 20.09 9.15 9.52
N ILE A 335 19.34 9.22 10.61
CA ILE A 335 19.01 10.46 11.31
C ILE A 335 19.95 10.67 12.49
N ALA A 336 20.65 11.83 12.46
CA ALA A 336 21.53 12.25 13.54
C ALA A 336 20.73 12.59 14.83
N PRO A 337 21.36 12.55 16.02
CA PRO A 337 22.72 12.05 16.27
C PRO A 337 22.78 10.54 16.52
N ARG A 338 21.61 9.86 16.68
CA ARG A 338 21.52 8.46 17.14
C ARG A 338 21.65 7.43 16.01
N GLY A 339 21.71 7.85 14.76
CA GLY A 339 21.69 6.91 13.62
C GLY A 339 20.36 6.15 13.50
N GLN A 340 19.22 6.79 13.86
CA GLN A 340 17.90 6.17 13.70
C GLN A 340 17.54 6.02 12.22
N LEU A 341 16.77 4.99 11.91
CA LEU A 341 16.16 4.86 10.59
C LEU A 341 15.05 5.89 10.39
N PRO A 342 14.85 6.42 9.19
CA PRO A 342 13.81 7.40 8.90
C PRO A 342 12.40 6.95 9.32
N ALA A 343 12.04 5.67 9.06
CA ALA A 343 10.73 5.12 9.42
C ALA A 343 10.51 5.05 10.95
N GLU A 344 11.54 4.72 11.70
CA GLU A 344 11.49 4.74 13.17
C GLU A 344 11.31 6.18 13.67
N TYR A 345 12.13 7.10 13.16
CA TYR A 345 12.10 8.51 13.55
C TYR A 345 10.72 9.15 13.31
N VAL A 346 10.15 8.89 12.12
CA VAL A 346 8.84 9.41 11.71
C VAL A 346 7.71 8.73 12.49
N GLY A 347 7.77 7.40 12.67
CA GLY A 347 6.76 6.64 13.40
C GLY A 347 6.62 7.04 14.87
N GLU A 348 7.69 7.57 15.49
CA GLU A 348 7.65 8.11 16.86
C GLU A 348 7.01 9.51 16.95
N ARG A 349 6.99 10.29 15.86
CA ARG A 349 6.66 11.72 15.86
C ARG A 349 5.40 12.09 15.09
N ILE A 350 5.06 11.34 14.05
CA ILE A 350 3.86 11.56 13.27
C ILE A 350 2.84 10.46 13.59
N ARG A 351 1.65 10.86 14.01
CA ARG A 351 0.53 9.95 14.24
C ARG A 351 -0.12 9.55 12.91
N ALA A 352 0.69 8.92 12.05
CA ALA A 352 0.19 8.43 10.78
C ALA A 352 -0.50 7.06 10.92
N ARG A 353 -1.41 6.74 10.00
CA ARG A 353 -2.03 5.42 9.87
C ARG A 353 -0.99 4.31 9.73
N ALA A 354 -0.01 4.55 8.89
CA ALA A 354 1.11 3.66 8.60
C ALA A 354 2.27 4.44 7.99
N VAL A 355 3.47 3.90 8.14
CA VAL A 355 4.68 4.42 7.50
C VAL A 355 5.19 3.37 6.51
N ALA A 356 5.62 3.85 5.35
CA ALA A 356 6.28 3.07 4.31
C ALA A 356 7.58 3.73 3.90
N CYS A 357 8.51 2.97 3.35
CA CYS A 357 9.74 3.46 2.72
C CYS A 357 9.88 2.90 1.30
N LEU A 358 10.67 3.57 0.47
CA LEU A 358 10.89 3.21 -0.92
C LEU A 358 12.38 3.01 -1.18
N GLY A 359 12.75 1.81 -1.64
CA GLY A 359 14.08 1.43 -2.07
C GLY A 359 14.10 0.88 -3.50
N GLY A 360 15.22 0.26 -3.88
CA GLY A 360 15.39 -0.39 -5.17
C GLY A 360 16.12 0.45 -6.22
N PRO A 361 16.53 -0.18 -7.35
CA PRO A 361 17.28 0.46 -8.44
C PRO A 361 16.38 1.40 -9.24
N ALA A 362 16.38 2.67 -8.87
CA ALA A 362 15.50 3.67 -9.46
C ALA A 362 16.19 5.05 -9.51
N HIS A 363 16.92 5.30 -10.58
CA HIS A 363 17.35 6.65 -10.91
C HIS A 363 16.14 7.45 -11.43
N ALA A 364 15.99 8.70 -10.97
CA ALA A 364 14.78 9.49 -11.18
C ALA A 364 14.33 9.54 -12.66
N ARG A 365 15.23 9.82 -13.60
CA ARG A 365 14.92 9.90 -15.02
C ARG A 365 14.52 8.54 -15.61
N GLU A 366 15.22 7.48 -15.23
CA GLU A 366 14.95 6.12 -15.68
C GLU A 366 13.63 5.60 -15.10
N ALA A 367 13.32 5.93 -13.85
CA ALA A 367 12.06 5.56 -13.23
C ALA A 367 10.86 6.16 -13.98
N VAL A 368 10.94 7.44 -14.36
CA VAL A 368 9.87 8.09 -15.13
C VAL A 368 9.75 7.53 -16.55
N SER A 369 10.85 7.02 -17.14
CA SER A 369 10.83 6.33 -18.44
C SER A 369 10.34 4.87 -18.38
N GLY A 370 10.08 4.32 -17.19
CA GLY A 370 9.59 2.95 -17.02
C GLY A 370 10.68 1.89 -16.91
N SER A 371 11.97 2.29 -16.80
CA SER A 371 13.12 1.37 -16.78
C SER A 371 13.66 1.15 -15.36
N ALA A 372 12.81 1.17 -14.33
CA ALA A 372 13.22 1.00 -12.94
C ALA A 372 12.36 -0.03 -12.20
N ALA A 373 12.89 -0.52 -11.09
CA ALA A 373 12.15 -1.35 -10.16
C ALA A 373 12.20 -0.73 -8.76
N LEU A 374 11.08 -0.81 -8.05
CA LEU A 374 10.93 -0.28 -6.70
C LEU A 374 10.75 -1.41 -5.69
N VAL A 375 11.21 -1.19 -4.48
CA VAL A 375 10.88 -2.02 -3.32
C VAL A 375 10.17 -1.15 -2.29
N LEU A 376 8.90 -1.46 -2.04
CA LEU A 376 8.05 -0.76 -1.09
C LEU A 376 8.05 -1.52 0.24
N GLY A 377 8.70 -0.95 1.25
CA GLY A 377 8.77 -1.48 2.60
C GLY A 377 7.69 -0.88 3.50
N SER A 378 6.84 -1.71 4.14
CA SER A 378 5.94 -1.27 5.21
C SER A 378 5.46 -2.45 6.06
N GLY A 379 5.24 -2.24 7.34
CA GLY A 379 4.56 -3.20 8.22
C GLY A 379 3.07 -3.37 7.87
N ASP A 380 2.44 -2.36 7.28
CA ASP A 380 1.02 -2.37 6.90
C ASP A 380 0.82 -3.01 5.52
N ALA A 381 0.07 -4.12 5.49
CA ALA A 381 -0.15 -4.87 4.26
C ALA A 381 -1.06 -4.15 3.27
N ASP A 382 -2.06 -3.39 3.78
CA ASP A 382 -3.01 -2.70 2.93
C ASP A 382 -2.35 -1.50 2.25
N LEU A 383 -1.45 -0.80 2.96
CA LEU A 383 -0.65 0.27 2.39
C LEU A 383 0.30 -0.24 1.29
N ARG A 384 0.98 -1.38 1.54
CA ARG A 384 1.84 -2.01 0.53
C ARG A 384 1.09 -2.37 -0.74
N ASP A 385 -0.08 -3.00 -0.59
CA ASP A 385 -0.87 -3.43 -1.74
C ASP A 385 -1.38 -2.22 -2.53
N GLN A 386 -1.91 -1.19 -1.86
CA GLN A 386 -2.43 0.02 -2.50
C GLN A 386 -1.34 0.81 -3.25
N LEU A 387 -0.23 1.12 -2.57
CA LEU A 387 0.86 1.87 -3.20
C LEU A 387 1.56 1.06 -4.29
N GLY A 388 1.75 -0.26 -4.07
CA GLY A 388 2.30 -1.14 -5.09
C GLY A 388 1.45 -1.12 -6.37
N GLU A 389 0.12 -1.20 -6.26
CA GLU A 389 -0.78 -1.08 -7.42
C GLU A 389 -0.70 0.30 -8.10
N VAL A 390 -0.47 1.37 -7.34
CA VAL A 390 -0.26 2.72 -7.92
C VAL A 390 0.99 2.74 -8.77
N PHE A 391 2.12 2.22 -8.27
CA PHE A 391 3.37 2.17 -9.03
C PHE A 391 3.30 1.19 -10.21
N ASP A 392 2.62 0.04 -10.04
CA ASP A 392 2.38 -0.90 -11.16
C ASP A 392 1.57 -0.23 -12.29
N ARG A 393 0.53 0.57 -11.96
CA ARG A 393 -0.23 1.35 -12.95
C ARG A 393 0.60 2.45 -13.61
N ALA A 394 1.57 3.00 -12.90
CA ALA A 394 2.53 3.95 -13.46
C ALA A 394 3.57 3.31 -14.39
N GLY A 395 3.53 1.97 -14.57
CA GLY A 395 4.41 1.23 -15.48
C GLY A 395 5.70 0.71 -14.84
N LEU A 396 5.81 0.74 -13.51
CA LEU A 396 6.99 0.23 -12.80
C LEU A 396 6.73 -1.15 -12.19
N VAL A 397 7.78 -1.94 -12.04
CA VAL A 397 7.75 -3.13 -11.19
C VAL A 397 7.92 -2.69 -9.74
N CYS A 398 6.95 -2.98 -8.88
CA CYS A 398 7.00 -2.65 -7.47
C CYS A 398 6.95 -3.91 -6.61
N GLU A 399 8.09 -4.32 -6.03
CA GLU A 399 8.16 -5.39 -5.04
C GLU A 399 7.62 -4.90 -3.70
N ARG A 400 6.88 -5.75 -2.99
CA ARG A 400 6.22 -5.42 -1.71
C ARG A 400 6.90 -6.17 -0.58
N SER A 401 7.64 -5.46 0.29
CA SER A 401 8.38 -6.02 1.42
C SER A 401 7.76 -5.65 2.77
N ARG A 402 7.85 -6.54 3.75
CA ARG A 402 7.56 -6.24 5.16
C ARG A 402 8.79 -5.75 5.92
N ASP A 403 9.95 -5.94 5.36
CA ASP A 403 11.23 -5.63 5.94
C ASP A 403 11.59 -4.15 5.72
N VAL A 404 10.96 -3.27 6.50
CA VAL A 404 11.24 -1.83 6.47
C VAL A 404 12.69 -1.55 6.83
N THR A 405 13.19 -2.22 7.88
CA THR A 405 14.57 -2.09 8.35
C THR A 405 15.58 -2.44 7.25
N GLY A 406 15.37 -3.57 6.57
CA GLY A 406 16.23 -4.00 5.48
C GLY A 406 16.21 -3.06 4.28
N VAL A 407 15.03 -2.57 3.87
CA VAL A 407 14.91 -1.65 2.73
C VAL A 407 15.62 -0.31 3.01
N GLU A 408 15.44 0.28 4.19
CA GLU A 408 16.10 1.54 4.56
C GLU A 408 17.61 1.35 4.76
N MET A 409 18.03 0.29 5.45
CA MET A 409 19.44 -0.02 5.66
C MET A 409 20.17 -0.33 4.35
N ALA A 410 19.55 -1.06 3.43
CA ALA A 410 20.14 -1.31 2.10
C ALA A 410 20.37 0.01 1.34
N GLY A 411 19.41 0.95 1.44
CA GLY A 411 19.55 2.28 0.86
C GLY A 411 20.71 3.11 1.44
N ALA A 412 20.95 3.02 2.75
CA ALA A 412 22.09 3.67 3.40
C ALA A 412 23.42 2.95 3.07
N ALA A 413 23.43 1.63 3.16
CA ALA A 413 24.60 0.79 2.93
C ALA A 413 25.15 0.94 1.50
N LYS A 414 24.27 0.97 0.49
CA LYS A 414 24.71 1.15 -0.91
C LYS A 414 25.42 2.48 -1.13
N ASN A 415 24.95 3.55 -0.47
CA ASN A 415 25.57 4.87 -0.58
C ASN A 415 26.97 4.85 0.04
N ALA A 416 27.15 4.19 1.19
CA ALA A 416 28.44 3.98 1.82
C ALA A 416 29.38 3.11 0.97
N ALA A 417 28.87 1.99 0.45
CA ALA A 417 29.67 1.08 -0.38
C ALA A 417 30.09 1.72 -1.72
N ALA A 418 29.24 2.53 -2.33
CA ALA A 418 29.59 3.25 -3.56
C ALA A 418 30.62 4.36 -3.31
N LEU A 419 30.52 5.06 -2.19
CA LEU A 419 31.53 6.03 -1.75
C LEU A 419 32.88 5.34 -1.52
N ALA A 420 32.88 4.20 -0.82
CA ALA A 420 34.04 3.37 -0.53
C ALA A 420 34.76 2.90 -1.81
N ALA A 421 33.97 2.33 -2.73
CA ALA A 421 34.49 1.85 -4.02
C ALA A 421 35.21 2.97 -4.80
N ALA A 422 34.53 4.12 -4.93
CA ALA A 422 35.08 5.23 -5.70
C ALA A 422 36.29 5.90 -5.05
N ALA A 423 36.35 5.97 -3.72
CA ALA A 423 37.49 6.51 -2.98
C ALA A 423 38.76 5.63 -3.15
N THR A 424 38.59 4.33 -3.40
CA THR A 424 39.69 3.36 -3.49
C THR A 424 39.98 2.89 -4.93
N GLU A 425 39.14 3.30 -5.91
CA GLU A 425 39.34 2.97 -7.34
C GLU A 425 40.72 3.34 -7.90
N PRO A 426 41.38 4.47 -7.50
CA PRO A 426 42.75 4.79 -7.95
C PRO A 426 43.78 3.72 -7.59
N PHE A 427 43.53 2.90 -6.56
CA PHE A 427 44.41 1.79 -6.15
C PHE A 427 44.07 0.46 -6.86
N GLY A 428 43.18 0.50 -7.83
CA GLY A 428 42.75 -0.61 -8.67
C GLY A 428 41.34 -1.12 -8.34
N LEU A 429 40.72 -1.76 -9.35
CA LEU A 429 39.32 -2.27 -9.22
C LEU A 429 39.19 -3.33 -8.13
N ASN A 430 40.23 -4.09 -7.83
CA ASN A 430 40.22 -5.07 -6.74
C ASN A 430 40.13 -4.36 -5.37
N ALA A 431 40.87 -3.26 -5.18
CA ALA A 431 40.82 -2.45 -3.97
C ALA A 431 39.41 -1.85 -3.78
N ALA A 432 38.84 -1.31 -4.86
CA ALA A 432 37.46 -0.81 -4.87
C ALA A 432 36.44 -1.91 -4.50
N GLY A 433 36.60 -3.11 -5.06
CA GLY A 433 35.75 -4.26 -4.74
C GLY A 433 35.87 -4.70 -3.29
N ILE A 434 37.08 -4.74 -2.72
CA ILE A 434 37.33 -5.09 -1.31
C ILE A 434 36.64 -4.06 -0.39
N ALA A 435 36.88 -2.76 -0.63
CA ALA A 435 36.32 -1.69 0.18
C ALA A 435 34.80 -1.71 0.17
N ALA A 436 34.19 -1.79 -1.02
CA ALA A 436 32.74 -1.88 -1.14
C ALA A 436 32.16 -3.11 -0.43
N ALA A 437 32.77 -4.29 -0.61
CA ALA A 437 32.28 -5.54 -0.03
C ALA A 437 32.38 -5.56 1.50
N GLN A 438 33.46 -5.03 2.08
CA GLN A 438 33.62 -4.99 3.54
C GLN A 438 32.62 -4.01 4.17
N VAL A 439 32.51 -2.80 3.64
CA VAL A 439 31.50 -1.82 4.10
C VAL A 439 30.10 -2.38 3.98
N TRP A 440 29.78 -3.02 2.85
CA TRP A 440 28.48 -3.65 2.61
C TRP A 440 28.18 -4.73 3.62
N ARG A 441 29.13 -5.61 3.91
CA ARG A 441 28.98 -6.70 4.88
C ARG A 441 28.74 -6.18 6.30
N GLU A 442 29.52 -5.20 6.76
CA GLU A 442 29.36 -4.61 8.09
C GLU A 442 27.98 -3.98 8.26
N CYS A 443 27.45 -3.32 7.21
CA CYS A 443 26.08 -2.81 7.20
C CYS A 443 25.04 -3.93 7.25
N ILE A 444 25.22 -5.04 6.53
CA ILE A 444 24.32 -6.21 6.56
C ILE A 444 24.29 -6.83 7.95
N ASP A 445 25.47 -7.10 8.54
CA ASP A 445 25.59 -7.73 9.86
C ASP A 445 24.89 -6.89 10.94
N TYR A 446 25.03 -5.58 10.84
CA TYR A 446 24.30 -4.64 11.70
C TYR A 446 22.78 -4.67 11.45
N ALA A 447 22.35 -4.61 10.20
CA ALA A 447 20.95 -4.61 9.83
C ALA A 447 20.22 -5.89 10.28
N ILE A 448 20.85 -7.06 10.07
CA ILE A 448 20.31 -8.35 10.54
C ILE A 448 20.16 -8.35 12.07
N SER A 449 21.12 -7.77 12.82
CA SER A 449 20.98 -7.65 14.27
C SER A 449 19.79 -6.79 14.70
N ARG A 450 19.32 -5.92 13.83
CA ARG A 450 18.12 -5.09 14.00
C ARG A 450 16.84 -5.72 13.46
N GLY A 451 16.92 -6.97 12.99
CA GLY A 451 15.77 -7.73 12.51
C GLY A 451 15.50 -7.62 11.00
N ALA A 452 16.45 -7.10 10.24
CA ALA A 452 16.36 -7.11 8.77
C ALA A 452 16.50 -8.53 8.20
N GLU A 453 15.91 -8.76 7.02
CA GLU A 453 15.98 -10.02 6.30
C GLU A 453 17.16 -10.00 5.30
N LEU A 454 18.00 -11.05 5.28
CA LEU A 454 19.14 -11.14 4.35
C LEU A 454 18.70 -11.09 2.89
N GLU A 455 17.53 -11.64 2.59
CA GLU A 455 16.92 -11.65 1.28
C GLU A 455 16.73 -10.24 0.71
N THR A 456 16.44 -9.26 1.56
CA THR A 456 16.31 -7.84 1.15
C THR A 456 17.64 -7.31 0.58
N PHE A 457 18.77 -7.68 1.19
CA PHE A 457 20.09 -7.25 0.75
C PHE A 457 20.58 -7.96 -0.51
N SER A 458 20.16 -9.20 -0.75
CA SER A 458 20.46 -9.95 -1.97
C SER A 458 19.52 -9.65 -3.13
N GLY A 459 18.40 -8.96 -2.87
CA GLY A 459 17.35 -8.59 -3.82
C GLY A 459 17.53 -7.21 -4.46
N LEU A 460 16.40 -6.69 -4.96
CA LEU A 460 16.36 -5.38 -5.65
C LEU A 460 16.75 -4.20 -4.74
N ALA A 461 16.30 -4.20 -3.47
CA ALA A 461 16.63 -3.11 -2.55
C ALA A 461 18.12 -3.07 -2.19
N GLY A 462 18.78 -4.22 -2.19
CA GLY A 462 20.21 -4.36 -1.87
C GLY A 462 21.10 -4.38 -3.10
N VAL A 463 21.49 -5.59 -3.54
CA VAL A 463 22.46 -5.78 -4.66
C VAL A 463 21.98 -5.08 -5.93
N GLY A 464 20.67 -5.07 -6.22
CA GLY A 464 20.14 -4.38 -7.40
C GLY A 464 20.43 -2.87 -7.38
N ASP A 465 20.10 -2.19 -6.28
CA ASP A 465 20.32 -0.74 -6.14
C ASP A 465 21.83 -0.39 -5.97
N LEU A 466 22.61 -1.26 -5.30
CA LEU A 466 24.06 -1.12 -5.21
C LEU A 466 24.70 -1.19 -6.60
N THR A 467 24.37 -2.21 -7.40
CA THR A 467 24.92 -2.39 -8.77
C THR A 467 24.58 -1.19 -9.65
N ALA A 468 23.32 -0.74 -9.65
CA ALA A 468 22.91 0.44 -10.39
C ALA A 468 23.67 1.70 -9.96
N THR A 469 23.95 1.85 -8.65
CA THR A 469 24.69 2.99 -8.10
C THR A 469 26.18 2.95 -8.47
N LEU A 470 26.81 1.77 -8.44
CA LEU A 470 28.22 1.59 -8.82
C LEU A 470 28.46 1.82 -10.32
N LEU A 471 27.53 1.39 -11.17
CA LEU A 471 27.61 1.54 -12.61
C LEU A 471 27.27 2.95 -13.11
N ALA A 472 26.65 3.80 -12.28
CA ALA A 472 26.25 5.16 -12.67
C ALA A 472 27.46 6.14 -12.67
N PRO A 473 27.97 6.59 -13.83
CA PRO A 473 29.16 7.46 -13.87
C PRO A 473 28.94 8.83 -13.24
N SER A 474 27.72 9.33 -13.30
CA SER A 474 27.30 10.63 -12.74
C SER A 474 26.76 10.54 -11.32
N GLY A 475 26.87 9.38 -10.67
CA GLY A 475 26.36 9.14 -9.32
C GLY A 475 27.01 10.06 -8.29
N ARG A 476 26.20 10.74 -7.46
CA ARG A 476 26.68 11.69 -6.44
C ARG A 476 27.68 11.07 -5.47
N ASN A 477 27.38 9.89 -4.94
CA ASN A 477 28.26 9.18 -4.02
C ASN A 477 29.54 8.69 -4.71
N ARG A 478 29.48 8.30 -5.99
CA ARG A 478 30.65 7.97 -6.79
C ARG A 478 31.58 9.19 -6.94
N ARG A 479 31.02 10.34 -7.39
CA ARG A 479 31.79 11.58 -7.53
C ARG A 479 32.37 12.07 -6.21
N ALA A 480 31.61 11.94 -5.11
CA ALA A 480 32.11 12.27 -3.78
C ALA A 480 33.29 11.37 -3.37
N GLY A 481 33.20 10.06 -3.63
CA GLY A 481 34.26 9.12 -3.36
C GLY A 481 35.54 9.39 -4.19
N GLU A 482 35.39 9.71 -5.48
CA GLU A 482 36.49 10.08 -6.35
C GLU A 482 37.24 11.32 -5.85
N LEU A 483 36.53 12.34 -5.38
CA LEU A 483 37.12 13.55 -4.79
C LEU A 483 37.80 13.24 -3.45
N LEU A 484 37.12 12.47 -2.60
CA LEU A 484 37.64 12.05 -1.30
C LEU A 484 38.92 11.22 -1.45
N GLY A 485 38.95 10.28 -2.41
CA GLY A 485 40.16 9.46 -2.73
C GLY A 485 41.35 10.28 -3.27
N LYS A 486 41.09 11.48 -3.80
CA LYS A 486 42.11 12.45 -4.22
C LYS A 486 42.55 13.39 -3.09
N GLY A 487 42.03 13.20 -1.88
CA GLY A 487 42.37 14.03 -0.72
C GLY A 487 41.58 15.33 -0.60
N THR A 488 40.50 15.50 -1.36
CA THR A 488 39.61 16.69 -1.22
C THR A 488 38.91 16.65 0.15
N PRO A 489 38.96 17.73 0.94
CA PRO A 489 38.23 17.79 2.22
C PRO A 489 36.72 17.54 2.04
N ALA A 490 36.16 16.68 2.87
CA ALA A 490 34.74 16.30 2.76
C ALA A 490 33.77 17.50 2.80
N ALA A 491 34.14 18.55 3.53
CA ALA A 491 33.35 19.77 3.63
C ALA A 491 33.23 20.56 2.31
N GLU A 492 34.19 20.43 1.40
CA GLU A 492 34.20 21.13 0.10
C GLU A 492 33.49 20.33 -1.01
N ILE A 493 33.30 19.04 -0.80
CA ILE A 493 32.77 18.14 -1.82
C ILE A 493 31.34 18.49 -2.26
N PRO A 494 30.39 18.84 -1.37
CA PRO A 494 29.04 19.23 -1.76
C PRO A 494 29.01 20.42 -2.72
N ASP A 495 29.85 21.42 -2.52
CA ASP A 495 29.93 22.62 -3.37
C ASP A 495 30.52 22.27 -4.74
N LEU A 496 31.53 21.41 -4.79
CA LEU A 496 32.17 20.95 -6.02
C LEU A 496 31.23 20.07 -6.88
N ILE A 497 30.35 19.31 -6.24
CA ILE A 497 29.35 18.48 -6.93
C ILE A 497 28.09 19.28 -7.27
N GLY A 498 27.83 20.39 -6.57
CA GLY A 498 26.61 21.20 -6.66
C GLY A 498 25.39 20.56 -6.00
N GLN A 499 25.57 19.50 -5.24
CA GLN A 499 24.52 18.73 -4.56
C GLN A 499 25.05 18.03 -3.31
N ALA A 500 24.19 17.78 -2.33
CA ALA A 500 24.53 16.98 -1.16
C ALA A 500 24.81 15.50 -1.54
N SER A 501 25.81 14.90 -0.91
CA SER A 501 26.12 13.47 -1.00
C SER A 501 25.71 12.77 0.30
N GLU A 502 24.64 11.99 0.25
CA GLU A 502 24.10 11.29 1.43
C GLU A 502 25.12 10.29 2.03
N GLY A 503 26.06 9.78 1.24
CA GLY A 503 27.10 8.87 1.73
C GLY A 503 28.05 9.54 2.72
N LEU A 504 28.43 10.80 2.49
CA LEU A 504 29.31 11.55 3.39
C LEU A 504 28.68 11.75 4.78
N ASP A 505 27.39 12.01 4.83
CA ASP A 505 26.66 12.22 6.09
C ASP A 505 26.32 10.87 6.78
N ALA A 506 25.98 9.84 5.99
CA ALA A 506 25.51 8.56 6.51
C ALA A 506 26.64 7.70 7.08
N VAL A 507 27.86 7.72 6.49
CA VAL A 507 28.97 6.85 6.90
C VAL A 507 29.38 7.06 8.36
N PRO A 508 29.62 8.29 8.85
CA PRO A 508 29.98 8.49 10.26
C PRO A 508 28.88 8.02 11.23
N LEU A 509 27.61 8.18 10.85
CA LEU A 509 26.47 7.71 11.65
C LEU A 509 26.36 6.18 11.64
N LEU A 510 26.59 5.54 10.49
CA LEU A 510 26.64 4.09 10.36
C LEU A 510 27.78 3.50 11.21
N ALA A 511 29.00 4.03 11.09
CA ALA A 511 30.14 3.59 11.88
C ALA A 511 29.85 3.68 13.37
N ALA A 512 29.35 4.82 13.85
CA ALA A 512 29.00 5.02 15.25
C ALA A 512 27.89 4.05 15.72
N ALA A 513 26.86 3.81 14.87
CA ALA A 513 25.76 2.92 15.21
C ALA A 513 26.20 1.45 15.27
N VAL A 514 27.07 1.01 14.35
CA VAL A 514 27.64 -0.35 14.34
C VAL A 514 28.52 -0.55 15.56
N ALA A 515 29.44 0.39 15.85
CA ALA A 515 30.31 0.34 17.03
C ALA A 515 29.52 0.31 18.33
N ALA A 516 28.46 1.14 18.48
CA ALA A 516 27.58 1.14 19.64
C ALA A 516 26.82 -0.19 19.83
N SER A 517 26.65 -0.99 18.79
CA SER A 517 26.06 -2.34 18.86
C SER A 517 27.06 -3.43 19.32
N GLY A 518 28.34 -3.07 19.54
CA GLY A 518 29.42 -4.00 19.89
C GLY A 518 29.88 -4.89 18.73
N ARG A 519 29.58 -4.52 17.49
CA ARG A 519 29.99 -5.26 16.28
C ARG A 519 31.25 -4.66 15.67
N PRO A 520 32.05 -5.48 14.97
CA PRO A 520 33.17 -4.98 14.18
C PRO A 520 32.69 -3.97 13.13
N ALA A 521 33.39 -2.86 13.00
CA ALA A 521 33.10 -1.78 12.07
C ALA A 521 34.38 -1.24 11.39
N GLU A 522 35.42 -2.08 11.26
CA GLU A 522 36.76 -1.63 10.86
C GLU A 522 36.75 -0.95 9.49
N ALA A 523 35.95 -1.43 8.54
CA ALA A 523 35.83 -0.82 7.22
C ALA A 523 35.06 0.50 7.27
N LEU A 524 33.96 0.55 8.01
CA LEU A 524 33.18 1.76 8.22
C LEU A 524 33.92 2.81 9.04
N ASP A 525 34.63 2.41 10.11
CA ASP A 525 35.44 3.30 10.93
C ASP A 525 36.58 3.93 10.13
N GLY A 526 37.24 3.13 9.27
CA GLY A 526 38.27 3.64 8.37
C GLY A 526 37.74 4.59 7.31
N LEU A 527 36.58 4.29 6.73
CA LEU A 527 35.91 5.21 5.79
C LEU A 527 35.46 6.50 6.48
N ALA A 528 34.96 6.41 7.72
CA ALA A 528 34.62 7.58 8.51
C ALA A 528 35.85 8.42 8.88
N ALA A 529 37.00 7.77 9.21
CA ALA A 529 38.27 8.45 9.46
C ALA A 529 38.81 9.15 8.18
N LEU A 530 38.66 8.53 7.01
CA LEU A 530 38.96 9.15 5.73
C LEU A 530 38.10 10.40 5.47
N ILE A 531 36.78 10.34 5.74
CA ILE A 531 35.88 11.48 5.61
C ILE A 531 36.27 12.61 6.56
N ARG A 532 36.72 12.30 7.79
CA ARG A 532 37.21 13.30 8.75
C ARG A 532 38.62 13.84 8.43
N GLY A 533 39.32 13.26 7.44
CA GLY A 533 40.68 13.64 7.08
C GLY A 533 41.75 13.15 8.08
N GLU A 534 41.44 12.15 8.90
CA GLU A 534 42.34 11.56 9.88
C GLU A 534 43.37 10.58 9.24
N ILE A 535 42.97 9.96 8.14
CA ILE A 535 43.78 9.07 7.32
C ILE A 535 43.59 9.40 5.84
N ASP A 536 44.52 9.03 5.01
CA ASP A 536 44.37 9.07 3.55
C ASP A 536 43.82 7.76 2.98
N ALA A 537 43.49 7.77 1.70
CA ALA A 537 42.88 6.62 1.03
C ALA A 537 43.84 5.43 0.91
N GLU A 538 45.17 5.66 0.79
CA GLU A 538 46.17 4.63 0.73
C GLU A 538 46.29 3.86 2.05
N ALA A 539 46.40 4.60 3.16
CA ALA A 539 46.42 4.02 4.50
C ALA A 539 45.14 3.23 4.80
N TRP A 540 43.99 3.71 4.33
CA TRP A 540 42.73 2.95 4.50
C TRP A 540 42.74 1.64 3.71
N VAL A 541 43.19 1.64 2.45
CA VAL A 541 43.32 0.43 1.62
C VAL A 541 44.25 -0.61 2.28
N ASP A 542 45.35 -0.17 2.86
CA ASP A 542 46.30 -1.06 3.54
C ASP A 542 45.66 -1.66 4.82
N ASN A 543 44.90 -0.88 5.58
CA ASN A 543 44.17 -1.37 6.72
C ASN A 543 43.12 -2.43 6.33
N LEU A 544 42.37 -2.23 5.23
CA LEU A 544 41.39 -3.20 4.72
C LEU A 544 42.03 -4.55 4.36
N ARG A 545 43.24 -4.52 3.80
CA ARG A 545 44.02 -5.74 3.49
C ARG A 545 44.48 -6.48 4.74
N LEU A 546 44.82 -5.77 5.80
CA LEU A 546 45.19 -6.36 7.10
C LEU A 546 44.02 -7.03 7.80
N VAL A 547 42.87 -6.38 7.82
CA VAL A 547 41.63 -6.93 8.41
C VAL A 547 41.26 -8.28 7.78
N GLU A 548 41.36 -8.43 6.46
CA GLU A 548 41.11 -9.72 5.79
C GLU A 548 42.10 -10.83 6.14
N ARG A 549 43.36 -10.48 6.38
CA ARG A 549 44.38 -11.47 6.82
C ARG A 549 44.07 -11.97 8.22
N THR A 550 43.80 -11.07 9.14
CA THR A 550 43.48 -11.42 10.55
C THR A 550 42.19 -12.26 10.67
N ARG A 551 41.20 -11.97 9.85
CA ARG A 551 39.95 -12.78 9.81
C ARG A 551 40.16 -14.20 9.28
N LYS A 552 41.06 -14.38 8.32
CA LYS A 552 41.44 -15.72 7.83
C LYS A 552 42.22 -16.54 8.85
N GLU A 553 42.98 -15.90 9.73
CA GLU A 553 43.74 -16.58 10.79
C GLU A 553 42.86 -16.99 11.96
N ALA A 554 41.68 -16.31 12.13
CA ALA A 554 40.72 -16.58 13.19
C ALA A 554 39.58 -17.56 12.81
N ALA A 555 39.43 -17.88 11.51
CA ALA A 555 38.44 -18.83 10.98
C ALA A 555 39.07 -20.19 10.73
#